data_00e7f97e02d564dbf2441497c6280669
#
_entry.id   00e7f97e02d564dbf2441497c6280669
#
_cell.length_a   1.000
_cell.length_b   1.000
_cell.length_c   1.000
_cell.angle_alpha   90.00
_cell.angle_beta   90.00
_cell.angle_gamma   90.00
#
_symmetry.space_group_name_H-M   'P 1'
#
loop_
_entity.id
_entity.type
_entity.pdbx_description
1 polymer ?
#
loop_
_entity_poly.entity_id
_entity_poly.type
_entity_poly.pdbx_seq_one_letter_code
_entity_poly.pdbx_strand_id
1 'polypeptide(L)'
;MLAIVATLGLALTSCEDEDIAYTLEGTWEGNTYMYSYYNNAYYQSTYSYVDFSRDPFTYTSGTGHWIDYYSNAPWDYVANHIYWWVDNGVISIHFEEDNYTIYIERYRLNDNHFTGTIYWDRDNDRNFDLVHTSSPNWNSYTWGTGWNYYYAPAAKGDKAKARGNAERPQRVFNPQNIDPARVVK
;
A
#
# COMPACT_ATOMS: atom_id res chain seq x y z
N MET A 1 3.89 32.45 -31.61
CA MET A 1 3.17 31.17 -31.80
C MET A 1 3.69 30.00 -30.95
N LEU A 2 4.84 30.11 -30.27
CA LEU A 2 5.37 28.99 -29.42
C LEU A 2 4.64 28.82 -28.07
N ALA A 3 4.05 29.88 -27.51
CA ALA A 3 3.40 29.85 -26.21
C ALA A 3 2.06 29.07 -26.16
N ILE A 4 1.36 28.97 -27.31
CA ILE A 4 0.06 28.31 -27.40
C ILE A 4 0.20 26.76 -27.40
N VAL A 5 1.30 26.22 -27.92
CA VAL A 5 1.55 24.78 -27.98
C VAL A 5 1.91 24.22 -26.62
N ALA A 6 2.63 24.97 -25.77
CA ALA A 6 3.01 24.52 -24.43
C ALA A 6 1.81 24.47 -23.45
N THR A 7 0.87 25.41 -23.59
CA THR A 7 -0.35 25.41 -22.75
C THR A 7 -1.35 24.33 -23.12
N LEU A 8 -1.44 23.91 -24.39
CA LEU A 8 -2.28 22.78 -24.79
C LEU A 8 -1.73 21.43 -24.27
N GLY A 9 -0.42 21.27 -24.22
CA GLY A 9 0.22 20.05 -23.70
C GLY A 9 -0.06 19.81 -22.21
N LEU A 10 -0.03 20.87 -21.41
CA LEU A 10 -0.31 20.77 -19.96
C LEU A 10 -1.79 20.49 -19.65
N ALA A 11 -2.71 20.97 -20.49
CA ALA A 11 -4.13 20.71 -20.30
C ALA A 11 -4.52 19.26 -20.65
N LEU A 12 -3.82 18.61 -21.57
CA LEU A 12 -4.11 17.23 -21.96
C LEU A 12 -3.61 16.23 -20.91
N THR A 13 -2.47 16.47 -20.27
CA THR A 13 -1.95 15.60 -19.20
C THR A 13 -2.82 15.67 -17.95
N SER A 14 -3.38 16.83 -17.60
CA SER A 14 -4.29 16.95 -16.45
C SER A 14 -5.58 16.13 -16.63
N CYS A 15 -6.16 16.09 -17.83
CA CYS A 15 -7.34 15.25 -18.09
C CYS A 15 -7.03 13.77 -17.99
N GLU A 16 -5.84 13.32 -18.41
CA GLU A 16 -5.42 11.92 -18.31
C GLU A 16 -5.22 11.50 -16.85
N ASP A 17 -4.59 12.33 -16.03
CA ASP A 17 -4.40 12.07 -14.60
C ASP A 17 -5.73 12.01 -13.83
N GLU A 18 -6.71 12.86 -14.19
CA GLU A 18 -8.05 12.82 -13.62
C GLU A 18 -8.80 11.52 -13.99
N ASP A 19 -8.69 11.05 -15.22
CA ASP A 19 -9.28 9.79 -15.69
C ASP A 19 -8.67 8.58 -14.95
N ILE A 20 -7.34 8.58 -14.74
CA ILE A 20 -6.64 7.58 -13.95
C ILE A 20 -7.15 7.60 -12.51
N ALA A 21 -7.21 8.76 -11.88
CA ALA A 21 -7.67 8.91 -10.50
C ALA A 21 -9.13 8.50 -10.32
N TYR A 22 -9.98 8.78 -11.31
CA TYR A 22 -11.38 8.35 -11.32
C TYR A 22 -11.51 6.82 -11.38
N THR A 23 -10.74 6.18 -12.26
CA THR A 23 -10.76 4.72 -12.42
C THR A 23 -10.14 4.01 -11.21
N LEU A 24 -9.16 4.66 -10.54
CA LEU A 24 -8.50 4.12 -9.35
C LEU A 24 -9.39 4.16 -8.12
N GLU A 25 -10.35 5.08 -8.04
CA GLU A 25 -11.24 5.25 -6.89
C GLU A 25 -11.97 3.96 -6.53
N GLY A 26 -11.90 3.57 -5.26
CA GLY A 26 -12.54 2.38 -4.72
C GLY A 26 -11.59 1.45 -3.97
N THR A 27 -12.06 0.26 -3.66
CA THR A 27 -11.28 -0.75 -2.93
C THR A 27 -10.82 -1.86 -3.85
N TRP A 28 -9.58 -2.21 -3.72
CA TRP A 28 -8.88 -3.23 -4.49
C TRP A 28 -8.34 -4.31 -3.57
N GLU A 29 -8.42 -5.56 -4.00
CA GLU A 29 -7.90 -6.70 -3.26
C GLU A 29 -7.04 -7.60 -4.11
N GLY A 30 -6.05 -8.25 -3.52
CA GLY A 30 -5.16 -9.18 -4.22
C GLY A 30 -3.79 -9.25 -3.62
N ASN A 31 -2.76 -9.35 -4.44
CA ASN A 31 -1.41 -9.58 -3.97
C ASN A 31 -0.46 -8.45 -4.36
N THR A 32 0.08 -7.78 -3.36
CA THR A 32 1.11 -6.75 -3.51
C THR A 32 2.50 -7.27 -3.14
N TYR A 33 2.58 -8.46 -2.53
CA TYR A 33 3.80 -9.13 -2.12
C TYR A 33 4.73 -8.27 -1.25
N MET A 34 4.17 -7.36 -0.46
CA MET A 34 4.94 -6.51 0.44
C MET A 34 5.58 -7.35 1.55
N TYR A 35 6.73 -6.89 2.03
CA TYR A 35 7.40 -7.51 3.16
C TYR A 35 7.30 -6.64 4.40
N SER A 36 7.24 -7.30 5.56
CA SER A 36 7.49 -6.67 6.85
C SER A 36 8.63 -7.36 7.57
N TYR A 37 9.46 -6.56 8.24
CA TYR A 37 10.57 -7.02 9.05
C TYR A 37 10.21 -6.96 10.53
N TYR A 38 10.43 -8.05 11.23
CA TYR A 38 10.19 -8.13 12.67
C TYR A 38 11.07 -9.21 13.29
N ASN A 39 11.66 -8.92 14.44
CA ASN A 39 12.45 -9.85 15.23
C ASN A 39 13.44 -10.66 14.38
N ASN A 40 14.22 -9.94 13.57
CA ASN A 40 15.26 -10.51 12.71
C ASN A 40 14.77 -11.44 11.58
N ALA A 41 13.48 -11.39 11.22
CA ALA A 41 12.88 -12.16 10.14
C ALA A 41 12.06 -11.28 9.20
N TYR A 42 11.92 -11.73 7.96
CA TYR A 42 11.10 -11.09 6.93
C TYR A 42 9.86 -11.94 6.68
N TYR A 43 8.72 -11.29 6.63
CA TYR A 43 7.42 -11.91 6.39
C TYR A 43 6.82 -11.29 5.14
N GLN A 44 6.44 -12.13 4.17
CA GLN A 44 5.78 -11.66 2.95
C GLN A 44 4.28 -11.64 3.14
N SER A 45 3.62 -10.56 2.68
CA SER A 45 2.16 -10.50 2.64
C SER A 45 1.61 -11.56 1.70
N THR A 46 0.52 -12.17 2.12
CA THR A 46 -0.21 -13.18 1.35
C THR A 46 -1.43 -12.61 0.65
N TYR A 47 -1.89 -11.46 1.11
CA TYR A 47 -3.07 -10.79 0.60
C TYR A 47 -3.07 -9.32 1.02
N SER A 48 -3.66 -8.44 0.22
CA SER A 48 -3.73 -7.01 0.50
C SER A 48 -5.10 -6.44 0.15
N TYR A 49 -5.55 -5.46 0.95
CA TYR A 49 -6.57 -4.50 0.57
C TYR A 49 -5.93 -3.13 0.38
N VAL A 50 -6.31 -2.46 -0.70
CA VAL A 50 -5.90 -1.07 -0.95
C VAL A 50 -7.14 -0.27 -1.30
N ASP A 51 -7.39 0.81 -0.57
CA ASP A 51 -8.53 1.70 -0.77
C ASP A 51 -8.04 3.08 -1.23
N PHE A 52 -8.69 3.59 -2.26
CA PHE A 52 -8.43 4.90 -2.83
C PHE A 52 -9.70 5.74 -2.76
N SER A 53 -9.76 6.67 -1.82
CA SER A 53 -10.83 7.65 -1.69
C SER A 53 -10.37 8.96 -2.30
N ARG A 54 -10.99 9.37 -3.39
CA ARG A 54 -10.58 10.57 -4.15
C ARG A 54 -11.02 11.86 -3.46
N ASP A 55 -10.15 12.87 -3.46
CA ASP A 55 -10.49 14.23 -3.03
C ASP A 55 -11.33 14.91 -4.13
N PRO A 56 -12.57 15.33 -3.82
CA PRO A 56 -13.45 15.96 -4.80
C PRO A 56 -12.99 17.36 -5.26
N PHE A 57 -11.98 17.93 -4.62
CA PHE A 57 -11.51 19.28 -4.94
C PHE A 57 -10.22 19.28 -5.78
N THR A 58 -9.38 18.27 -5.63
CA THR A 58 -8.11 18.15 -6.38
C THR A 58 -8.22 17.23 -7.58
N TYR A 59 -9.19 16.33 -7.61
CA TYR A 59 -9.52 15.37 -8.67
C TYR A 59 -8.45 14.30 -8.95
N THR A 60 -7.17 14.60 -8.77
CA THR A 60 -6.03 13.72 -9.07
C THR A 60 -5.36 13.17 -7.83
N SER A 61 -5.91 13.40 -6.64
CA SER A 61 -5.35 12.91 -5.37
C SER A 61 -6.43 12.51 -4.39
N GLY A 62 -6.02 11.92 -3.27
CA GLY A 62 -6.92 11.55 -2.21
C GLY A 62 -6.23 10.86 -1.06
N THR A 63 -7.03 10.30 -0.19
CA THR A 63 -6.59 9.49 0.94
C THR A 63 -7.06 8.05 0.77
N GLY A 64 -6.68 7.17 1.67
CA GLY A 64 -7.15 5.79 1.65
C GLY A 64 -6.47 4.93 2.70
N HIS A 65 -6.50 3.63 2.43
CA HIS A 65 -6.00 2.63 3.36
C HIS A 65 -5.20 1.58 2.61
N TRP A 66 -4.14 1.08 3.24
CA TRP A 66 -3.37 -0.05 2.73
C TRP A 66 -3.18 -1.08 3.83
N ILE A 67 -3.70 -2.28 3.63
CA ILE A 67 -3.64 -3.36 4.60
C ILE A 67 -3.01 -4.58 3.94
N ASP A 68 -1.94 -5.09 4.53
CA ASP A 68 -1.31 -6.34 4.13
C ASP A 68 -1.53 -7.41 5.18
N TYR A 69 -2.00 -8.58 4.79
CA TYR A 69 -2.19 -9.76 5.62
C TYR A 69 -1.03 -10.72 5.52
N TYR A 70 -0.73 -11.39 6.63
CA TYR A 70 0.40 -12.30 6.77
C TYR A 70 -0.05 -13.62 7.38
N SER A 71 0.15 -14.74 6.66
CA SER A 71 -0.29 -16.06 7.15
C SER A 71 0.67 -16.68 8.17
N ASN A 72 1.96 -16.32 8.14
CA ASN A 72 3.00 -16.94 8.96
C ASN A 72 3.72 -15.95 9.89
N ALA A 73 3.20 -14.74 10.03
CA ALA A 73 3.71 -13.75 10.96
C ALA A 73 3.07 -13.91 12.34
N PRO A 74 3.70 -13.41 13.42
CA PRO A 74 3.08 -13.36 14.74
C PRO A 74 1.99 -12.28 14.86
N TRP A 75 1.54 -11.70 13.76
CA TRP A 75 0.41 -10.77 13.61
C TRP A 75 -0.40 -11.14 12.38
N ASP A 76 -1.65 -10.69 12.32
CA ASP A 76 -2.53 -10.99 11.19
C ASP A 76 -2.33 -10.02 10.01
N TYR A 77 -2.13 -8.71 10.29
CA TYR A 77 -2.02 -7.67 9.26
C TYR A 77 -1.15 -6.48 9.70
N VAL A 78 -0.72 -5.70 8.71
CA VAL A 78 -0.16 -4.35 8.86
C VAL A 78 -1.07 -3.38 8.12
N ALA A 79 -1.61 -2.39 8.83
CA ALA A 79 -2.53 -1.41 8.28
C ALA A 79 -1.94 0.00 8.34
N ASN A 80 -2.03 0.72 7.24
CA ASN A 80 -1.58 2.10 7.09
C ASN A 80 -2.68 2.97 6.51
N HIS A 81 -2.72 4.24 6.94
CA HIS A 81 -3.34 5.29 6.17
C HIS A 81 -2.41 5.66 5.02
N ILE A 82 -3.00 6.00 3.88
CA ILE A 82 -2.26 6.48 2.73
C ILE A 82 -2.80 7.83 2.26
N TYR A 83 -1.88 8.66 1.75
CA TYR A 83 -2.18 9.77 0.86
C TYR A 83 -1.65 9.41 -0.53
N TRP A 84 -2.44 9.63 -1.57
CA TRP A 84 -2.05 9.28 -2.93
C TRP A 84 -2.33 10.42 -3.90
N TRP A 85 -1.58 10.44 -5.01
CA TRP A 85 -1.79 11.39 -6.11
C TRP A 85 -1.32 10.79 -7.43
N VAL A 86 -1.91 11.27 -8.52
CA VAL A 86 -1.51 10.99 -9.90
C VAL A 86 -0.88 12.24 -10.50
N ASP A 87 0.30 12.09 -11.06
CA ASP A 87 1.02 13.16 -11.75
C ASP A 87 1.78 12.57 -12.94
N ASN A 88 1.49 13.07 -14.15
CA ASN A 88 2.05 12.61 -15.41
C ASN A 88 1.93 11.09 -15.61
N GLY A 89 0.80 10.51 -15.26
CA GLY A 89 0.53 9.07 -15.36
C GLY A 89 1.22 8.20 -14.30
N VAL A 90 1.93 8.78 -13.34
CA VAL A 90 2.53 8.06 -12.22
C VAL A 90 1.60 8.13 -11.01
N ILE A 91 1.24 7.00 -10.44
CA ILE A 91 0.49 6.93 -9.19
C ILE A 91 1.51 6.87 -8.05
N SER A 92 1.50 7.89 -7.19
CA SER A 92 2.34 7.99 -6.00
C SER A 92 1.52 7.69 -4.76
N ILE A 93 2.05 6.90 -3.84
CA ILE A 93 1.36 6.50 -2.60
C ILE A 93 2.30 6.72 -1.42
N HIS A 94 1.90 7.60 -0.53
CA HIS A 94 2.60 7.91 0.72
C HIS A 94 1.94 7.16 1.89
N PHE A 95 2.71 6.33 2.57
CA PHE A 95 2.31 5.63 3.79
C PHE A 95 2.54 6.55 4.98
N GLU A 96 1.47 7.03 5.61
CA GLU A 96 1.57 8.05 6.66
C GLU A 96 2.35 7.56 7.89
N GLU A 97 2.08 6.35 8.37
CA GLU A 97 2.72 5.82 9.57
C GLU A 97 4.18 5.40 9.37
N ASP A 98 4.55 5.05 8.14
CA ASP A 98 5.90 4.65 7.78
C ASP A 98 6.72 5.83 7.23
N ASN A 99 6.05 6.96 6.92
CA ASN A 99 6.64 8.16 6.31
C ASN A 99 7.47 7.81 5.07
N TYR A 100 6.89 7.03 4.17
CA TYR A 100 7.54 6.54 2.97
C TYR A 100 6.62 6.62 1.76
N THR A 101 7.19 6.89 0.58
CA THR A 101 6.43 6.98 -0.68
C THR A 101 6.88 5.91 -1.64
N ILE A 102 5.93 5.23 -2.25
CA ILE A 102 6.13 4.33 -3.39
C ILE A 102 5.51 4.92 -4.64
N TYR A 103 5.92 4.39 -5.78
CA TYR A 103 5.46 4.83 -7.09
C TYR A 103 4.95 3.63 -7.87
N ILE A 104 3.84 3.80 -8.59
CA ILE A 104 3.30 2.78 -9.48
C ILE A 104 3.38 3.31 -10.91
N GLU A 105 4.14 2.57 -11.70
CA GLU A 105 4.32 2.80 -13.13
C GLU A 105 4.04 1.52 -13.91
N ARG A 106 3.99 1.61 -15.25
CA ARG A 106 3.78 0.46 -16.15
C ARG A 106 2.59 -0.39 -15.73
N TYR A 107 1.48 0.26 -15.40
CA TYR A 107 0.27 -0.40 -14.96
C TYR A 107 -0.76 -0.55 -16.08
N ARG A 108 -1.72 -1.43 -15.81
CA ARG A 108 -2.99 -1.53 -16.52
C ARG A 108 -4.10 -1.38 -15.48
N LEU A 109 -4.93 -0.39 -15.69
CA LEU A 109 -6.02 -0.04 -14.79
C LEU A 109 -7.32 0.01 -15.59
N ASN A 110 -8.35 -0.66 -15.12
CA ASN A 110 -9.72 -0.57 -15.59
C ASN A 110 -10.67 -0.85 -14.41
N ASP A 111 -11.97 -0.79 -14.62
CA ASP A 111 -13.00 -0.92 -13.58
C ASP A 111 -12.90 -2.18 -12.71
N ASN A 112 -12.24 -3.23 -13.18
CA ASN A 112 -12.22 -4.54 -12.52
C ASN A 112 -10.80 -5.00 -12.13
N HIS A 113 -9.76 -4.54 -12.84
CA HIS A 113 -8.39 -5.00 -12.67
C HIS A 113 -7.40 -3.85 -12.58
N PHE A 114 -6.49 -3.96 -11.63
CA PHE A 114 -5.36 -3.07 -11.44
C PHE A 114 -4.08 -3.88 -11.28
N THR A 115 -3.29 -3.94 -12.33
CA THR A 115 -1.99 -4.64 -12.35
C THR A 115 -0.90 -3.68 -12.73
N GLY A 116 0.30 -3.88 -12.22
CA GLY A 116 1.41 -2.99 -12.53
C GLY A 116 2.66 -3.31 -11.77
N THR A 117 3.55 -2.33 -11.73
CA THR A 117 4.83 -2.42 -11.04
C THR A 117 4.92 -1.34 -9.98
N ILE A 118 5.16 -1.75 -8.74
CA ILE A 118 5.47 -0.86 -7.61
C ILE A 118 6.97 -0.62 -7.61
N TYR A 119 7.37 0.64 -7.54
CA TYR A 119 8.76 1.09 -7.39
C TYR A 119 8.97 1.72 -6.03
N TRP A 120 10.03 1.36 -5.34
CA TRP A 120 10.47 1.98 -4.08
C TRP A 120 11.63 2.94 -4.28
N ASP A 121 12.50 2.58 -5.23
CA ASP A 121 13.59 3.38 -5.76
C ASP A 121 13.87 2.97 -7.21
N ARG A 122 14.91 3.50 -7.84
CA ARG A 122 15.21 3.26 -9.27
C ARG A 122 15.49 1.80 -9.62
N ASP A 123 15.94 1.01 -8.66
CA ASP A 123 16.47 -0.35 -8.87
C ASP A 123 15.58 -1.42 -8.23
N ASN A 124 14.56 -1.03 -7.48
CA ASN A 124 13.70 -1.93 -6.72
C ASN A 124 12.26 -1.85 -7.18
N ASP A 125 11.80 -2.92 -7.76
CA ASP A 125 10.43 -3.02 -8.26
C ASP A 125 9.76 -4.35 -7.88
N ARG A 126 8.44 -4.38 -7.98
CA ARG A 126 7.64 -5.58 -7.80
C ARG A 126 6.32 -5.46 -8.54
N ASN A 127 5.97 -6.54 -9.24
CA ASN A 127 4.67 -6.64 -9.86
C ASN A 127 3.60 -6.93 -8.83
N PHE A 128 2.40 -6.39 -9.04
CA PHE A 128 1.21 -6.64 -8.26
C PHE A 128 0.02 -6.98 -9.15
N ASP A 129 -0.99 -7.60 -8.57
CA ASP A 129 -2.23 -7.94 -9.24
C ASP A 129 -3.39 -7.79 -8.25
N LEU A 130 -4.29 -6.85 -8.56
CA LEU A 130 -5.44 -6.50 -7.74
C LEU A 130 -6.73 -6.53 -8.57
N VAL A 131 -7.83 -6.89 -7.93
CA VAL A 131 -9.18 -6.84 -8.49
C VAL A 131 -10.03 -5.88 -7.68
N HIS A 132 -10.96 -5.20 -8.33
CA HIS A 132 -11.89 -4.31 -7.65
C HIS A 132 -12.85 -5.11 -6.77
N THR A 133 -13.08 -4.61 -5.54
CA THR A 133 -13.92 -5.29 -4.54
C THR A 133 -14.71 -4.30 -3.70
N SER A 134 -15.55 -4.83 -2.81
CA SER A 134 -16.25 -4.02 -1.82
C SER A 134 -15.35 -3.69 -0.62
N SER A 135 -15.51 -2.49 -0.07
CA SER A 135 -14.76 -2.06 1.11
C SER A 135 -15.08 -2.95 2.32
N PRO A 136 -14.06 -3.42 3.04
CA PRO A 136 -14.24 -4.05 4.34
C PRO A 136 -14.69 -3.01 5.39
N ASN A 137 -14.98 -3.49 6.60
CA ASN A 137 -15.23 -2.57 7.71
C ASN A 137 -13.91 -1.97 8.22
N TRP A 138 -13.56 -0.79 7.75
CA TRP A 138 -12.31 -0.10 8.12
C TRP A 138 -12.17 0.15 9.63
N ASN A 139 -13.28 0.23 10.37
CA ASN A 139 -13.27 0.40 11.84
C ASN A 139 -12.81 -0.86 12.59
N SER A 140 -12.67 -1.99 11.92
CA SER A 140 -12.17 -3.23 12.51
C SER A 140 -10.64 -3.28 12.57
N TYR A 141 -9.95 -2.36 11.92
CA TYR A 141 -8.49 -2.35 11.86
C TYR A 141 -7.89 -1.43 12.91
N THR A 142 -6.68 -1.77 13.34
CA THR A 142 -5.85 -0.96 14.20
C THR A 142 -4.75 -0.32 13.35
N TRP A 143 -4.65 1.01 13.37
CA TRP A 143 -3.78 1.79 12.51
C TRP A 143 -2.51 2.21 13.25
N GLY A 144 -1.39 2.25 12.51
CA GLY A 144 -0.14 2.85 12.95
C GLY A 144 0.38 2.39 14.31
N THR A 145 0.32 3.24 15.29
CA THR A 145 0.85 3.01 16.65
C THR A 145 0.01 2.03 17.49
N GLY A 146 -1.11 1.54 16.99
CA GLY A 146 -2.01 0.61 17.67
C GLY A 146 -1.46 -0.81 17.90
N TRP A 147 -0.19 -1.04 17.72
CA TRP A 147 0.52 -2.31 17.87
C TRP A 147 0.42 -2.98 19.23
N ASN A 148 -0.06 -2.28 20.26
CA ASN A 148 -0.30 -2.86 21.57
C ASN A 148 -1.36 -3.97 21.60
N TYR A 149 -2.02 -4.23 20.48
CA TYR A 149 -3.13 -5.18 20.35
C TYR A 149 -2.85 -6.34 19.39
N TYR A 150 -1.63 -6.50 18.87
CA TYR A 150 -1.31 -7.70 18.12
C TYR A 150 -1.30 -8.91 19.04
N TYR A 151 -2.34 -9.71 18.89
CA TYR A 151 -2.37 -11.05 19.43
C TYR A 151 -1.31 -11.87 18.71
N ALA A 152 -0.16 -12.09 19.33
CA ALA A 152 0.47 -13.38 19.12
C ALA A 152 -0.61 -14.41 19.45
N PRO A 153 -0.90 -15.43 18.59
CA PRO A 153 -1.84 -16.47 18.95
C PRO A 153 -1.38 -17.01 20.31
N ALA A 154 -2.19 -16.76 21.33
CA ALA A 154 -1.87 -17.18 22.68
C ALA A 154 -1.77 -18.70 22.61
N ALA A 155 -0.60 -19.24 22.85
CA ALA A 155 -0.46 -20.64 23.18
C ALA A 155 -1.50 -20.90 24.27
N LYS A 156 -2.40 -21.85 24.04
CA LYS A 156 -3.52 -22.18 24.92
C LYS A 156 -3.04 -22.21 26.34
N GLY A 157 -3.34 -21.19 27.16
CA GLY A 157 -3.05 -21.19 28.59
C GLY A 157 -2.46 -19.90 29.16
N ASP A 158 -1.89 -18.99 28.39
CA ASP A 158 -1.31 -17.78 28.95
C ASP A 158 -2.27 -16.59 28.78
N LYS A 159 -2.64 -16.00 29.94
CA LYS A 159 -3.32 -14.70 29.97
C LYS A 159 -2.46 -13.69 29.23
N ALA A 160 -3.04 -13.03 28.25
CA ALA A 160 -2.40 -11.97 27.47
C ALA A 160 -1.76 -10.95 28.43
N LYS A 161 -0.46 -11.05 28.66
CA LYS A 161 0.31 -9.97 29.23
C LYS A 161 0.45 -8.94 28.12
N ALA A 162 -0.15 -7.77 28.30
CA ALA A 162 0.17 -6.59 27.55
C ALA A 162 1.71 -6.42 27.59
N ARG A 163 2.39 -6.80 26.50
CA ARG A 163 3.82 -6.55 26.35
C ARG A 163 3.97 -5.09 25.98
N GLY A 164 4.23 -4.27 27.00
CA GLY A 164 4.75 -2.93 26.77
C GLY A 164 6.01 -3.01 25.91
N ASN A 165 6.12 -2.13 24.93
CA ASN A 165 7.27 -1.96 24.02
C ASN A 165 7.61 -3.13 23.09
N ALA A 166 6.64 -3.84 22.54
CA ALA A 166 6.90 -4.70 21.39
C ALA A 166 7.27 -3.80 20.19
N GLU A 167 8.43 -4.05 19.60
CA GLU A 167 8.88 -3.37 18.40
C GLU A 167 7.84 -3.59 17.29
N ARG A 168 7.43 -2.51 16.63
CA ARG A 168 6.46 -2.57 15.52
C ARG A 168 7.09 -3.30 14.35
N PRO A 169 6.40 -4.25 13.65
CA PRO A 169 6.87 -4.73 12.35
C PRO A 169 7.01 -3.56 11.39
N GLN A 170 8.15 -3.49 10.75
CA GLN A 170 8.46 -2.42 9.81
C GLN A 170 8.21 -2.91 8.40
N ARG A 171 7.42 -2.18 7.63
CA ARG A 171 7.27 -2.45 6.20
C ARG A 171 8.62 -2.30 5.50
N VAL A 172 8.98 -3.25 4.65
CA VAL A 172 10.26 -3.24 3.93
C VAL A 172 10.05 -2.64 2.56
N PHE A 173 10.60 -1.48 2.34
CA PHE A 173 10.54 -0.74 1.08
C PHE A 173 11.77 -0.98 0.17
N ASN A 174 12.72 -1.81 0.59
CA ASN A 174 13.85 -2.24 -0.22
C ASN A 174 14.01 -3.77 -0.14
N PRO A 175 13.32 -4.53 -1.00
CA PRO A 175 13.36 -5.99 -0.98
C PRO A 175 14.70 -6.59 -1.42
N GLN A 176 15.63 -5.84 -2.03
CA GLN A 176 16.95 -6.35 -2.39
C GLN A 176 17.83 -6.61 -1.17
N ASN A 177 17.55 -5.94 -0.06
CA ASN A 177 18.27 -6.16 1.20
C ASN A 177 17.69 -7.31 2.04
N ILE A 178 16.72 -8.06 1.50
CA ILE A 178 16.13 -9.20 2.20
C ILE A 178 17.11 -10.38 2.12
N ASP A 179 17.60 -10.81 3.26
CA ASP A 179 18.33 -12.06 3.37
C ASP A 179 17.37 -13.26 3.18
N PRO A 180 17.52 -14.05 2.10
CA PRO A 180 16.61 -15.17 1.81
C PRO A 180 16.55 -16.21 2.94
N ALA A 181 17.61 -16.36 3.73
CA ALA A 181 17.68 -17.29 4.85
C ALA A 181 16.79 -16.86 6.03
N ARG A 182 16.34 -15.60 6.05
CA ARG A 182 15.51 -15.00 7.10
C ARG A 182 14.07 -14.78 6.68
N VAL A 183 13.68 -15.24 5.49
CA VAL A 183 12.31 -15.18 5.00
C VAL A 183 11.50 -16.32 5.59
N VAL A 184 10.45 -15.98 6.33
CA VAL A 184 9.46 -16.92 6.83
C VAL A 184 8.44 -17.18 5.72
N LYS A 185 8.31 -18.43 5.32
CA LYS A 185 7.39 -18.91 4.26
C LYS A 185 6.15 -19.55 4.86
#